data_5055623203f950ab57bbccf567650dad
#
_entry.id   5055623203f950ab57bbccf567650dad
#
_cell.length_a   1.000
_cell.length_b   1.000
_cell.length_c   1.000
_cell.angle_alpha   90.00
_cell.angle_beta   90.00
_cell.angle_gamma   90.00
#
_symmetry.space_group_name_H-M   'P 1'
#
loop_
_entity.id
_entity.type
_entity.pdbx_description
1 polymer ?
#
loop_
_entity_poly.entity_id
_entity_poly.type
_entity_poly.pdbx_seq_one_letter_code
_entity_poly.pdbx_strand_id
1 'polypeptide(L)' 'MKMHPSITAERVVEACERQMTSLDNPGFCVACGCEAEGCEPDARRYKCESCGAMAVFGAEELVLHLA' A
#
# COMPACT_ATOMS: atom_id res chain seq x y z
N MET A 1 6.78 9.26 -7.38
CA MET A 1 5.37 9.27 -6.91
C MET A 1 5.28 9.95 -5.56
N LYS A 2 4.26 10.76 -5.38
CA LYS A 2 4.04 11.48 -4.14
C LYS A 2 3.14 10.66 -3.23
N MET A 3 3.58 10.39 -2.01
CA MET A 3 2.82 9.59 -1.06
C MET A 3 2.42 10.42 0.15
N HIS A 4 1.28 10.07 0.75
CA HIS A 4 0.87 10.67 2.01
C HIS A 4 1.99 10.53 3.05
N PRO A 5 2.26 11.57 3.87
CA PRO A 5 3.36 11.52 4.85
C PRO A 5 3.28 10.38 5.86
N SER A 6 2.09 9.84 6.11
CA SER A 6 1.95 8.70 7.03
C SER A 6 2.47 7.39 6.45
N ILE A 7 2.70 7.33 5.15
CA ILE A 7 3.25 6.14 4.50
C ILE A 7 4.76 6.23 4.57
N THR A 8 5.34 5.53 5.53
CA THR A 8 6.79 5.50 5.73
C THR A 8 7.36 4.23 5.13
N ALA A 9 8.67 4.26 4.83
CA ALA A 9 9.36 3.06 4.35
C ALA A 9 9.21 1.92 5.35
N GLU A 10 9.26 2.22 6.65
CA GLU A 10 9.10 1.23 7.71
C GLU A 10 7.74 0.54 7.63
N ARG A 11 6.66 1.30 7.45
CA ARG A 11 5.31 0.74 7.33
C ARG A 11 5.19 -0.17 6.11
N VAL A 12 5.77 0.26 5.00
CA VAL A 12 5.69 -0.50 3.75
C VAL A 12 6.48 -1.80 3.85
N VAL A 13 7.69 -1.75 4.41
CA VAL A 13 8.52 -2.94 4.60
C VAL A 13 7.83 -3.92 5.53
N GLU A 14 7.27 -3.44 6.63
CA GLU A 14 6.54 -4.27 7.57
C GLU A 14 5.34 -4.95 6.92
N ALA A 15 4.62 -4.24 6.06
CA ALA A 15 3.50 -4.80 5.32
C ALA A 15 3.97 -5.90 4.36
N CYS A 16 5.10 -5.69 3.68
CA CYS A 16 5.67 -6.71 2.81
C CYS A 16 6.06 -7.97 3.57
N GLU A 17 6.63 -7.80 4.76
CA GLU A 17 6.97 -8.95 5.60
C GLU A 17 5.73 -9.73 6.02
N ARG A 18 4.66 -9.03 6.36
CA ARG A 18 3.38 -9.66 6.69
C ARG A 18 2.84 -10.47 5.51
N GLN A 19 2.94 -9.90 4.32
CA GLN A 19 2.51 -10.56 3.09
C GLN A 19 3.26 -11.86 2.84
N MET A 20 4.56 -11.88 3.14
CA MET A 20 5.41 -13.05 2.93
C MET A 20 5.15 -14.16 3.93
N THR A 21 4.65 -13.84 5.12
CA THR A 21 4.47 -14.80 6.21
C THR A 21 3.03 -15.19 6.46
N SER A 22 2.09 -14.56 5.78
CA SER A 22 0.67 -14.84 5.95
C SER A 22 -0.04 -14.69 4.60
N LEU A 23 -1.36 -14.95 4.59
CA LEU A 23 -2.16 -14.80 3.37
C LEU A 23 -2.70 -13.38 3.18
N ASP A 24 -2.31 -12.45 4.04
CA ASP A 24 -2.75 -11.07 3.94
C ASP A 24 -2.07 -10.38 2.76
N ASN A 25 -2.82 -9.55 2.08
CA ASN A 25 -2.31 -8.75 0.96
C ASN A 25 -2.51 -7.28 1.29
N PRO A 26 -1.64 -6.68 2.12
CA PRO A 26 -1.82 -5.29 2.53
C PRO A 26 -1.40 -4.32 1.43
N GLY A 27 -2.02 -3.15 1.45
CA GLY A 27 -1.67 -2.05 0.56
C GLY A 27 -1.97 -0.74 1.26
N PHE A 28 -1.70 0.36 0.59
CA PHE A 28 -1.92 1.69 1.15
C PHE A 28 -2.46 2.63 0.10
N CYS A 29 -3.35 3.51 0.52
CA CYS A 29 -3.79 4.61 -0.31
C CYS A 29 -2.77 5.74 -0.21
N VAL A 30 -2.12 6.10 -1.32
CA VAL A 30 -1.09 7.15 -1.28
C VAL A 30 -1.70 8.54 -1.10
N ALA A 31 -3.00 8.69 -1.31
CA ALA A 31 -3.68 9.98 -1.15
C ALA A 31 -4.04 10.27 0.30
N CYS A 32 -4.54 9.28 1.06
CA CYS A 32 -4.99 9.49 2.43
C CYS A 32 -4.17 8.73 3.48
N GLY A 33 -3.31 7.81 3.06
CA GLY A 33 -2.46 7.06 3.98
C GLY A 33 -3.13 5.87 4.65
N CYS A 34 -4.37 5.57 4.34
CA CYS A 34 -5.06 4.43 4.94
C CYS A 34 -4.50 3.11 4.45
N GLU A 35 -4.38 2.14 5.36
CA GLU A 35 -4.00 0.80 4.97
C GLU A 35 -5.22 0.10 4.36
N ALA A 36 -5.00 -0.63 3.28
CA ALA A 36 -6.03 -1.43 2.62
C ALA A 36 -5.65 -2.91 2.69
N GLU A 37 -6.65 -3.77 2.73
CA GLU A 37 -6.43 -5.22 2.73
C GLU A 37 -7.02 -5.82 1.47
N GLY A 38 -6.55 -7.02 1.11
CA GLY A 38 -7.04 -7.70 -0.08
C GLY A 38 -6.55 -7.12 -1.38
N CYS A 39 -5.51 -6.30 -1.34
CA CYS A 39 -4.87 -5.78 -2.55
C CYS A 39 -3.91 -6.79 -3.13
N GLU A 40 -3.88 -6.93 -4.44
CA GLU A 40 -2.83 -7.72 -5.06
C GLU A 40 -1.48 -7.05 -4.81
N PRO A 41 -0.38 -7.82 -4.72
CA PRO A 41 0.94 -7.24 -4.44
C PRO A 41 1.35 -6.14 -5.41
N ASP A 42 0.96 -6.26 -6.66
CA ASP A 42 1.27 -5.30 -7.71
C ASP A 42 0.10 -4.34 -8.00
N ALA A 43 -0.87 -4.23 -7.08
CA ALA A 43 -2.01 -3.36 -7.28
C ALA A 43 -1.59 -1.92 -7.51
N ARG A 44 -2.23 -1.28 -8.46
CA ARG A 44 -1.99 0.12 -8.81
C ARG A 44 -3.30 0.84 -8.98
N ARG A 45 -3.43 1.97 -8.29
CA ARG A 45 -4.57 2.89 -8.47
C ARG A 45 -5.93 2.24 -8.24
N TYR A 46 -6.01 1.33 -7.27
CA TYR A 46 -7.29 0.78 -6.88
C TYR A 46 -8.06 1.85 -6.07
N LYS A 47 -9.36 1.74 -6.09
CA LYS A 47 -10.21 2.70 -5.38
C LYS A 47 -10.06 2.55 -3.87
N CYS A 48 -9.79 3.65 -3.19
CA CYS A 48 -9.75 3.68 -1.74
C CYS A 48 -11.17 3.76 -1.18
N GLU A 49 -11.51 2.87 -0.27
CA GLU A 49 -12.84 2.86 0.35
C GLU A 49 -13.02 3.98 1.37
N SER A 50 -11.93 4.56 1.85
CA SER A 50 -11.99 5.67 2.81
C SER A 50 -12.15 7.03 2.15
N CYS A 51 -11.31 7.34 1.17
CA CYS A 51 -11.33 8.66 0.55
C CYS A 51 -11.87 8.68 -0.87
N GLY A 52 -12.09 7.53 -1.47
CA GLY A 52 -12.62 7.42 -2.83
C GLY A 52 -11.62 7.65 -3.94
N ALA A 53 -10.38 7.97 -3.63
CA ALA A 53 -9.36 8.20 -4.65
C ALA A 53 -8.89 6.89 -5.27
N MET A 54 -8.54 6.92 -6.56
CA MET A 54 -7.97 5.76 -7.25
C MET A 54 -6.46 5.75 -6.99
N ALA A 55 -6.09 5.48 -5.75
CA ALA A 55 -4.73 5.68 -5.28
C ALA A 55 -4.23 4.56 -4.34
N VAL A 56 -4.88 3.40 -4.33
CA VAL A 56 -4.44 2.27 -3.50
C VAL A 56 -3.43 1.45 -4.28
N PHE A 57 -2.27 1.23 -3.67
CA PHE A 57 -1.19 0.45 -4.23
C PHE A 57 -0.85 -0.70 -3.30
N GLY A 58 -0.49 -1.85 -3.86
CA GLY A 58 -0.01 -2.98 -3.08
C GLY A 58 1.35 -2.69 -2.44
N ALA A 59 1.65 -3.39 -1.34
CA ALA A 59 2.88 -3.13 -0.60
C ALA A 59 4.14 -3.33 -1.44
N GLU A 60 4.19 -4.38 -2.26
CA GLU A 60 5.35 -4.62 -3.12
C GLU A 60 5.53 -3.52 -4.16
N GLU A 61 4.43 -3.02 -4.71
CA GLU A 61 4.50 -1.92 -5.67
C GLU A 61 5.06 -0.66 -5.01
N LEU A 62 4.66 -0.39 -3.76
CA LEU A 62 5.17 0.77 -3.03
C LEU A 62 6.65 0.65 -2.70
N VAL A 63 7.14 -0.56 -2.43
CA VAL A 63 8.57 -0.78 -2.20
C VAL A 63 9.38 -0.35 -3.42
N LEU A 64 8.89 -0.66 -4.62
CA LEU A 64 9.57 -0.25 -5.84
C LEU A 64 9.68 1.27 -5.97
N HIS A 65 8.71 1.99 -5.45
CA HIS A 65 8.73 3.45 -5.49
C HIS A 65 9.57 4.08 -4.38
N LEU A 66 9.88 3.32 -3.33
CA LEU A 66 10.74 3.79 -2.23
C LEU A 66 12.22 3.53 -2.49
N ALA A 67 12.51 2.61 -3.37
CA ALA A 67 13.90 2.20 -3.67
C ALA A 67 14.67 3.24 -4.48
#